data_d48c39b459839f43600e5c1df157be1a
#
_entry.id   d48c39b459839f43600e5c1df157be1a
#
_cell.length_a   1.000
_cell.length_b   1.000
_cell.length_c   1.000
_cell.angle_alpha   90.00
_cell.angle_beta   90.00
_cell.angle_gamma   90.00
#
_symmetry.space_group_name_H-M   'P 1'
#
loop_
_entity.id
_entity.type
_entity.pdbx_description
1 polymer ?
#
loop_
_entity_poly.entity_id
_entity_poly.type
_entity_poly.pdbx_seq_one_letter_code
_entity_poly.pdbx_strand_id
1 'polypeptide(L)'
;MGLLETQNEARILLQLNPFYLHSKTTGAAEQAEVVEIAILDSAGKPLLDALVKPKRHIRPDASKVHGITDDMVDNAPKWSEVLPEVEETLARKKICVYDLNYELLALQNSYQNNHNRWALDTDSFINVMDLFSRYRNVREPRSGALQCYTLEEAARAMGIDIEIIAFRRAHEDAWLIRAILMAIAGWKVYY
;
A
#
# COMPACT_ATOMS: atom_id res chain seq x y z
N MET A 1 -11.83 21.19 -3.67
CA MET A 1 -11.14 21.09 -2.37
C MET A 1 -9.82 21.82 -2.52
N GLY A 2 -9.50 22.74 -1.62
CA GLY A 2 -8.28 23.56 -1.71
C GLY A 2 -7.08 22.85 -1.09
N LEU A 3 -5.88 23.33 -1.43
CA LEU A 3 -4.61 22.81 -0.91
C LEU A 3 -4.61 22.69 0.64
N LEU A 4 -5.08 23.76 1.34
CA LEU A 4 -5.14 23.79 2.79
C LEU A 4 -6.10 22.75 3.39
N GLU A 5 -7.21 22.47 2.73
CA GLU A 5 -8.17 21.43 3.17
C GLU A 5 -7.54 20.05 3.10
N THR A 6 -6.84 19.75 2.01
CA THR A 6 -6.15 18.46 1.83
C THR A 6 -5.01 18.28 2.85
N GLN A 7 -4.26 19.38 3.13
CA GLN A 7 -3.22 19.34 4.16
C GLN A 7 -3.80 19.10 5.56
N ASN A 8 -4.93 19.73 5.88
CA ASN A 8 -5.61 19.53 7.17
C ASN A 8 -6.16 18.11 7.29
N GLU A 9 -6.72 17.54 6.21
CA GLU A 9 -7.15 16.15 6.19
C GLU A 9 -5.98 15.21 6.48
N ALA A 10 -4.83 15.40 5.84
CA ALA A 10 -3.62 14.62 6.11
C ALA A 10 -3.17 14.74 7.59
N ARG A 11 -3.21 15.93 8.17
CA ARG A 11 -2.88 16.13 9.59
C ARG A 11 -3.82 15.39 10.53
N ILE A 12 -5.13 15.44 10.25
CA ILE A 12 -6.15 14.71 11.03
C ILE A 12 -5.90 13.20 10.93
N LEU A 13 -5.63 12.69 9.74
CA LEU A 13 -5.30 11.26 9.53
C LEU A 13 -4.08 10.84 10.35
N LEU A 14 -3.00 11.63 10.32
CA LEU A 14 -1.79 11.34 11.11
C LEU A 14 -2.04 11.34 12.62
N GLN A 15 -2.93 12.21 13.12
CA GLN A 15 -3.31 12.23 14.54
C GLN A 15 -4.09 10.97 14.98
N LEU A 16 -4.73 10.26 14.05
CA LEU A 16 -5.39 8.98 14.32
C LEU A 16 -4.40 7.82 14.48
N ASN A 17 -3.10 8.07 14.36
CA ASN A 17 -2.05 7.06 14.40
C ASN A 17 -2.33 5.88 13.42
N PRO A 18 -2.47 6.17 12.12
CA PRO A 18 -2.81 5.15 11.14
C PRO A 18 -1.67 4.15 10.97
N PHE A 19 -2.02 2.95 10.50
CA PHE A 19 -1.07 1.99 10.02
C PHE A 19 -0.93 2.11 8.51
N TYR A 20 0.19 1.62 7.97
CA TYR A 20 0.50 1.69 6.54
C TYR A 20 0.67 0.28 6.01
N LEU A 21 -0.09 -0.07 5.00
CA LEU A 21 -0.08 -1.39 4.41
C LEU A 21 0.25 -1.29 2.93
N HIS A 22 1.11 -2.17 2.47
CA HIS A 22 1.32 -2.45 1.06
C HIS A 22 1.55 -3.92 0.82
N SER A 23 1.10 -4.41 -0.34
CA SER A 23 1.34 -5.77 -0.77
C SER A 23 1.99 -5.83 -2.16
N LYS A 24 2.76 -6.89 -2.40
CA LYS A 24 3.19 -7.32 -3.74
C LYS A 24 2.36 -8.49 -4.16
N THR A 25 2.13 -8.63 -5.46
CA THR A 25 1.17 -9.59 -5.97
C THR A 25 1.72 -10.42 -7.13
N THR A 26 1.04 -11.51 -7.46
CA THR A 26 1.39 -12.37 -8.60
C THR A 26 1.28 -11.68 -9.96
N GLY A 27 0.69 -10.48 -10.03
CA GLY A 27 0.52 -9.69 -11.25
C GLY A 27 -0.51 -8.58 -11.08
N ALA A 28 -0.78 -7.81 -12.13
CA ALA A 28 -1.75 -6.72 -12.13
C ALA A 28 -3.18 -7.14 -12.54
N ALA A 29 -3.43 -8.43 -12.71
CA ALA A 29 -4.72 -8.94 -13.18
C ALA A 29 -5.77 -9.02 -12.06
N GLU A 30 -7.05 -9.07 -12.45
CA GLU A 30 -8.20 -9.20 -11.53
C GLU A 30 -8.12 -10.37 -10.53
N GLN A 31 -7.26 -11.36 -10.81
CA GLN A 31 -7.06 -12.53 -9.96
C GLN A 31 -5.69 -12.55 -9.28
N ALA A 32 -5.03 -11.42 -9.18
CA ALA A 32 -3.73 -11.31 -8.51
C ALA A 32 -3.84 -11.67 -7.02
N GLU A 33 -2.88 -12.43 -6.51
CA GLU A 33 -2.77 -12.85 -5.12
C GLU A 33 -1.58 -12.18 -4.47
N VAL A 34 -1.65 -11.96 -3.17
CA VAL A 34 -0.55 -11.44 -2.37
C VAL A 34 0.61 -12.45 -2.36
N VAL A 35 1.83 -11.96 -2.62
CA VAL A 35 3.09 -12.71 -2.52
C VAL A 35 4.02 -12.13 -1.44
N GLU A 36 3.76 -10.90 -1.04
CA GLU A 36 4.41 -10.23 0.09
C GLU A 36 3.44 -9.21 0.68
N ILE A 37 3.43 -9.08 1.99
CA ILE A 37 2.65 -8.08 2.70
C ILE A 37 3.50 -7.42 3.78
N ALA A 38 3.44 -6.11 3.87
CA ALA A 38 4.05 -5.35 4.95
C ALA A 38 3.03 -4.43 5.61
N ILE A 39 3.06 -4.37 6.94
CA ILE A 39 2.27 -3.47 7.76
C ILE A 39 3.22 -2.71 8.69
N LEU A 40 3.20 -1.39 8.61
CA LEU A 40 3.96 -0.52 9.50
C LEU A 40 2.99 0.20 10.47
N ASP A 41 3.47 0.48 11.68
CA ASP A 41 2.75 1.33 12.61
C ASP A 41 2.84 2.82 12.24
N SER A 42 2.22 3.68 13.03
CA SER A 42 2.22 5.13 12.82
C SER A 42 3.62 5.77 12.88
N ALA A 43 4.57 5.14 13.57
CA ALA A 43 5.96 5.58 13.64
C ALA A 43 6.80 5.08 12.45
N GLY A 44 6.26 4.15 11.64
CA GLY A 44 6.96 3.51 10.53
C GLY A 44 7.73 2.25 10.94
N LYS A 45 7.47 1.73 12.14
CA LYS A 45 8.08 0.46 12.60
C LYS A 45 7.30 -0.71 11.99
N PRO A 46 7.99 -1.74 11.45
CA PRO A 46 7.32 -2.92 10.93
C PRO A 46 6.64 -3.71 12.06
N LEU A 47 5.36 -4.03 11.82
CA LEU A 47 4.55 -4.91 12.64
C LEU A 47 4.42 -6.28 11.99
N LEU A 48 4.30 -6.30 10.67
CA LEU A 48 4.31 -7.49 9.84
C LEU A 48 5.14 -7.19 8.58
N ASP A 49 6.00 -8.11 8.18
CA ASP A 49 6.75 -8.08 6.92
C ASP A 49 7.01 -9.54 6.52
N ALA A 50 6.20 -10.05 5.60
CA ALA A 50 6.17 -11.47 5.29
C ALA A 50 6.00 -11.75 3.80
N LEU A 51 6.81 -12.69 3.30
CA LEU A 51 6.51 -13.37 2.04
C LEU A 51 5.33 -14.32 2.24
N VAL A 52 4.52 -14.49 1.20
CA VAL A 52 3.33 -15.34 1.21
C VAL A 52 3.38 -16.27 -0.01
N LYS A 53 3.17 -17.56 0.20
CA LYS A 53 3.06 -18.54 -0.88
C LYS A 53 1.70 -18.40 -1.57
N PRO A 54 1.64 -17.93 -2.83
CA PRO A 54 0.40 -17.85 -3.59
C PRO A 54 0.01 -19.22 -4.12
N LYS A 55 -1.24 -19.38 -4.57
CA LYS A 55 -1.68 -20.56 -5.32
C LYS A 55 -1.35 -20.48 -6.81
N ARG A 56 -1.16 -19.26 -7.32
CA ARG A 56 -0.85 -18.98 -8.72
C ARG A 56 0.63 -18.66 -8.88
N HIS A 57 1.19 -18.99 -10.04
CA HIS A 57 2.54 -18.56 -10.39
C HIS A 57 2.64 -17.03 -10.46
N ILE A 58 3.80 -16.53 -10.03
CA ILE A 58 4.14 -15.11 -10.15
C ILE A 58 4.45 -14.83 -11.63
N ARG A 59 3.76 -13.86 -12.20
CA ARG A 59 3.98 -13.48 -13.59
C ARG A 59 5.37 -12.86 -13.78
N PRO A 60 6.03 -13.10 -14.92
CA PRO A 60 7.36 -12.55 -15.18
C PRO A 60 7.42 -11.01 -15.16
N ASP A 61 6.31 -10.34 -15.55
CA ASP A 61 6.21 -8.89 -15.50
C ASP A 61 6.13 -8.38 -14.04
N ALA A 62 5.44 -9.08 -13.16
CA ALA A 62 5.38 -8.78 -11.73
C ALA A 62 6.75 -9.00 -11.06
N SER A 63 7.39 -10.16 -11.31
CA SER A 63 8.74 -10.44 -10.80
C SER A 63 9.77 -9.39 -11.21
N LYS A 64 9.68 -8.84 -12.42
CA LYS A 64 10.54 -7.73 -12.87
C LYS A 64 10.32 -6.45 -12.07
N VAL A 65 9.10 -6.23 -11.56
CA VAL A 65 8.75 -5.04 -10.77
C VAL A 65 9.26 -5.15 -9.33
N HIS A 66 9.00 -6.26 -8.65
CA HIS A 66 9.28 -6.40 -7.20
C HIS A 66 10.40 -7.39 -6.86
N GLY A 67 10.96 -8.09 -7.85
CA GLY A 67 12.08 -9.01 -7.65
C GLY A 67 11.73 -10.34 -6.98
N ILE A 68 10.45 -10.57 -6.61
CA ILE A 68 10.02 -11.82 -5.98
C ILE A 68 9.73 -12.85 -7.06
N THR A 69 10.24 -14.06 -6.89
CA THR A 69 10.07 -15.21 -7.80
C THR A 69 9.33 -16.36 -7.11
N ASP A 70 8.82 -17.32 -7.90
CA ASP A 70 8.18 -18.51 -7.34
C ASP A 70 9.08 -19.26 -6.35
N ASP A 71 10.38 -19.38 -6.68
CA ASP A 71 11.36 -20.05 -5.80
C ASP A 71 11.49 -19.37 -4.42
N MET A 72 11.38 -18.03 -4.38
CA MET A 72 11.49 -17.29 -3.13
C MET A 72 10.31 -17.53 -2.19
N VAL A 73 9.14 -17.81 -2.75
CA VAL A 73 7.90 -18.02 -1.99
C VAL A 73 7.54 -19.51 -1.83
N ASP A 74 8.32 -20.42 -2.40
CA ASP A 74 7.99 -21.85 -2.36
C ASP A 74 7.90 -22.42 -0.92
N ASN A 75 8.73 -21.93 -0.02
CA ASN A 75 8.73 -22.31 1.39
C ASN A 75 8.09 -21.24 2.30
N ALA A 76 7.49 -20.20 1.74
CA ALA A 76 6.79 -19.17 2.52
C ALA A 76 5.47 -19.70 3.08
N PRO A 77 4.95 -19.12 4.18
CA PRO A 77 3.63 -19.47 4.71
C PRO A 77 2.54 -19.16 3.67
N LYS A 78 1.47 -19.96 3.68
CA LYS A 78 0.28 -19.69 2.87
C LYS A 78 -0.49 -18.50 3.44
N TRP A 79 -1.34 -17.89 2.62
CA TRP A 79 -2.20 -16.80 3.08
C TRP A 79 -2.98 -17.14 4.35
N SER A 80 -3.56 -18.34 4.43
CA SER A 80 -4.33 -18.80 5.61
C SER A 80 -3.52 -18.89 6.91
N GLU A 81 -2.20 -18.96 6.80
CA GLU A 81 -1.29 -19.01 7.95
C GLU A 81 -0.87 -17.59 8.39
N VAL A 82 -0.78 -16.65 7.46
CA VAL A 82 -0.45 -15.23 7.73
C VAL A 82 -1.70 -14.43 8.13
N LEU A 83 -2.86 -14.81 7.63
CA LEU A 83 -4.11 -14.07 7.78
C LEU A 83 -4.48 -13.72 9.22
N PRO A 84 -4.38 -14.62 10.23
CA PRO A 84 -4.73 -14.27 11.60
C PRO A 84 -3.91 -13.09 12.14
N GLU A 85 -2.63 -13.02 11.82
CA GLU A 85 -1.74 -11.91 12.21
C GLU A 85 -2.10 -10.61 11.48
N VAL A 86 -2.46 -10.70 10.19
CA VAL A 86 -2.95 -9.55 9.42
C VAL A 86 -4.22 -8.98 10.05
N GLU A 87 -5.22 -9.83 10.34
CA GLU A 87 -6.49 -9.41 10.93
C GLU A 87 -6.32 -8.81 12.33
N GLU A 88 -5.50 -9.43 13.18
CA GLU A 88 -5.19 -8.94 14.52
C GLU A 88 -4.48 -7.58 14.47
N THR A 89 -3.47 -7.45 13.60
CA THR A 89 -2.69 -6.22 13.44
C THR A 89 -3.54 -5.05 12.96
N LEU A 90 -4.44 -5.30 11.99
CA LEU A 90 -5.28 -4.25 11.40
C LEU A 90 -6.55 -3.95 12.21
N ALA A 91 -6.86 -4.75 13.22
CA ALA A 91 -8.10 -4.59 13.99
C ALA A 91 -8.24 -3.18 14.60
N ARG A 92 -9.37 -2.51 14.29
CA ARG A 92 -9.72 -1.17 14.83
C ARG A 92 -8.71 -0.06 14.51
N LYS A 93 -7.93 -0.21 13.44
CA LYS A 93 -6.96 0.80 12.97
C LYS A 93 -7.46 1.48 11.70
N LYS A 94 -7.07 2.74 11.51
CA LYS A 94 -7.12 3.36 10.19
C LYS A 94 -5.90 2.89 9.41
N ILE A 95 -6.12 2.48 8.16
CA ILE A 95 -5.13 1.79 7.34
C ILE A 95 -4.91 2.62 6.08
N CYS A 96 -3.74 3.21 5.96
CA CYS A 96 -3.34 3.95 4.77
C CYS A 96 -2.74 2.98 3.75
N VAL A 97 -3.31 2.97 2.56
CA VAL A 97 -2.81 2.28 1.38
C VAL A 97 -2.61 3.27 0.24
N TYR A 98 -1.78 2.95 -0.74
CA TYR A 98 -1.58 3.88 -1.86
C TYR A 98 -2.76 3.85 -2.82
N ASP A 99 -2.96 2.75 -3.53
CA ASP A 99 -4.12 2.52 -4.41
C ASP A 99 -5.10 1.58 -3.70
N LEU A 100 -6.19 2.16 -3.22
CA LEU A 100 -7.20 1.43 -2.44
C LEU A 100 -7.84 0.29 -3.22
N ASN A 101 -8.16 0.53 -4.49
CA ASN A 101 -8.85 -0.47 -5.31
C ASN A 101 -7.94 -1.68 -5.57
N TYR A 102 -6.68 -1.40 -5.91
CA TYR A 102 -5.69 -2.44 -6.14
C TYR A 102 -5.41 -3.27 -4.88
N GLU A 103 -5.20 -2.59 -3.75
CA GLU A 103 -4.88 -3.25 -2.48
C GLU A 103 -6.04 -4.12 -1.99
N LEU A 104 -7.27 -3.58 -1.99
CA LEU A 104 -8.44 -4.35 -1.59
C LEU A 104 -8.69 -5.55 -2.51
N LEU A 105 -8.50 -5.39 -3.81
CA LEU A 105 -8.66 -6.50 -4.77
C LEU A 105 -7.65 -7.62 -4.50
N ALA A 106 -6.38 -7.30 -4.27
CA ALA A 106 -5.34 -8.27 -3.96
C ALA A 106 -5.63 -9.04 -2.66
N LEU A 107 -6.03 -8.33 -1.62
CA LEU A 107 -6.43 -8.93 -0.34
C LEU A 107 -7.66 -9.82 -0.52
N GLN A 108 -8.73 -9.34 -1.18
CA GLN A 108 -9.96 -10.10 -1.43
C GLN A 108 -9.69 -11.38 -2.21
N ASN A 109 -8.87 -11.32 -3.24
CA ASN A 109 -8.49 -12.51 -4.01
C ASN A 109 -7.75 -13.53 -3.14
N SER A 110 -6.83 -13.06 -2.28
CA SER A 110 -6.09 -13.93 -1.37
C SER A 110 -7.02 -14.60 -0.33
N TYR A 111 -8.02 -13.88 0.19
CA TYR A 111 -9.07 -14.45 1.03
C TYR A 111 -9.87 -15.51 0.28
N GLN A 112 -10.42 -15.18 -0.89
CA GLN A 112 -11.30 -16.06 -1.67
C GLN A 112 -10.56 -17.32 -2.13
N ASN A 113 -9.37 -17.18 -2.66
CA ASN A 113 -8.58 -18.31 -3.13
C ASN A 113 -8.19 -19.28 -2.01
N ASN A 114 -8.11 -18.81 -0.77
CA ASN A 114 -7.84 -19.63 0.40
C ASN A 114 -9.11 -20.04 1.18
N HIS A 115 -10.30 -19.78 0.63
CA HIS A 115 -11.59 -20.08 1.25
C HIS A 115 -11.80 -19.40 2.61
N ASN A 116 -11.14 -18.26 2.83
CA ASN A 116 -11.31 -17.46 4.03
C ASN A 116 -12.51 -16.51 3.84
N ARG A 117 -13.20 -16.22 4.95
CA ARG A 117 -14.24 -15.18 4.97
C ARG A 117 -13.60 -13.82 5.15
N TRP A 118 -13.99 -12.83 4.33
CA TRP A 118 -13.57 -11.45 4.50
C TRP A 118 -13.99 -10.89 5.87
N ALA A 119 -13.05 -10.39 6.65
CA ALA A 119 -13.31 -9.89 8.00
C ALA A 119 -12.77 -8.45 8.23
N LEU A 120 -12.03 -7.88 7.26
CA LEU A 120 -11.52 -6.52 7.38
C LEU A 120 -12.62 -5.48 7.17
N ASP A 121 -12.61 -4.44 7.98
CA ASP A 121 -13.49 -3.28 7.83
C ASP A 121 -12.97 -2.39 6.69
N THR A 122 -13.64 -2.44 5.54
CA THR A 122 -13.25 -1.69 4.33
C THR A 122 -13.29 -0.17 4.56
N ASP A 123 -14.16 0.34 5.43
CA ASP A 123 -14.27 1.77 5.74
C ASP A 123 -13.10 2.29 6.60
N SER A 124 -12.27 1.39 7.09
CA SER A 124 -11.06 1.74 7.80
C SER A 124 -9.88 2.07 6.87
N PHE A 125 -9.98 1.71 5.58
CA PHE A 125 -8.92 1.95 4.61
C PHE A 125 -8.98 3.36 4.02
N ILE A 126 -7.82 3.98 3.87
CA ILE A 126 -7.62 5.35 3.38
C ILE A 126 -6.82 5.31 2.09
N ASN A 127 -7.35 5.91 1.03
CA ASN A 127 -6.68 6.03 -0.28
C ASN A 127 -5.73 7.22 -0.30
N VAL A 128 -4.42 6.98 -0.17
CA VAL A 128 -3.41 8.05 -0.17
C VAL A 128 -3.17 8.58 -1.59
N MET A 129 -3.35 7.78 -2.64
CA MET A 129 -3.26 8.23 -4.04
C MET A 129 -4.33 9.30 -4.34
N ASP A 130 -5.57 9.09 -3.91
CA ASP A 130 -6.65 10.09 -4.06
C ASP A 130 -6.31 11.37 -3.30
N LEU A 131 -5.87 11.25 -2.05
CA LEU A 131 -5.45 12.39 -1.24
C LEU A 131 -4.32 13.18 -1.92
N PHE A 132 -3.31 12.48 -2.46
CA PHE A 132 -2.21 13.10 -3.18
C PHE A 132 -2.67 13.78 -4.48
N SER A 133 -3.53 13.13 -5.25
CA SER A 133 -4.09 13.70 -6.48
C SER A 133 -4.87 14.99 -6.21
N ARG A 134 -5.65 15.04 -5.13
CA ARG A 134 -6.36 16.25 -4.65
C ARG A 134 -5.38 17.33 -4.17
N TYR A 135 -4.31 16.94 -3.50
CA TYR A 135 -3.25 17.83 -3.06
C TYR A 135 -2.55 18.51 -4.24
N ARG A 136 -2.20 17.74 -5.28
CA ARG A 136 -1.57 18.26 -6.50
C ARG A 136 -2.52 19.11 -7.33
N ASN A 137 -3.81 18.77 -7.35
CA ASN A 137 -4.88 19.44 -8.07
C ASN A 137 -4.58 19.66 -9.57
N VAL A 138 -3.82 18.77 -10.19
CA VAL A 138 -3.56 18.77 -11.62
C VAL A 138 -4.65 17.95 -12.31
N ARG A 139 -5.19 18.50 -13.40
CA ARG A 139 -6.25 17.84 -14.17
C ARG A 139 -5.76 17.38 -15.52
N GLU A 140 -6.24 16.22 -15.92
CA GLU A 140 -5.99 15.69 -17.25
C GLU A 140 -6.66 16.57 -18.31
N PRO A 141 -5.94 16.94 -19.37
CA PRO A 141 -6.47 17.86 -20.39
C PRO A 141 -7.72 17.35 -21.12
N ARG A 142 -7.87 16.02 -21.27
CA ARG A 142 -8.97 15.42 -22.04
C ARG A 142 -10.20 15.11 -21.20
N SER A 143 -10.01 14.56 -20.02
CA SER A 143 -11.11 14.09 -19.16
C SER A 143 -11.57 15.13 -18.13
N GLY A 144 -10.69 16.08 -17.77
CA GLY A 144 -10.90 17.00 -16.65
C GLY A 144 -10.80 16.32 -15.27
N ALA A 145 -10.58 15.00 -15.23
CA ALA A 145 -10.36 14.26 -13.99
C ALA A 145 -9.05 14.67 -13.32
N LEU A 146 -8.93 14.44 -12.02
CA LEU A 146 -7.65 14.59 -11.34
C LEU A 146 -6.65 13.58 -11.89
N GLN A 147 -5.43 14.05 -12.13
CA GLN A 147 -4.35 13.17 -12.56
C GLN A 147 -4.03 12.17 -11.46
N CYS A 148 -3.97 10.89 -11.83
CA CYS A 148 -3.43 9.83 -10.97
C CYS A 148 -1.92 9.74 -11.11
N TYR A 149 -1.25 9.38 -10.02
CA TYR A 149 0.20 9.25 -9.94
C TYR A 149 0.55 7.87 -9.40
N THR A 150 1.62 7.29 -9.91
CA THR A 150 2.21 6.11 -9.26
C THR A 150 2.81 6.50 -7.90
N LEU A 151 3.03 5.51 -7.03
CA LEU A 151 3.67 5.73 -5.72
C LEU A 151 5.03 6.43 -5.87
N GLU A 152 5.83 6.02 -6.87
CA GLU A 152 7.14 6.62 -7.16
C GLU A 152 7.03 8.07 -7.64
N GLU A 153 6.10 8.35 -8.56
CA GLU A 153 5.87 9.72 -9.06
C GLU A 153 5.44 10.65 -7.92
N ALA A 154 4.57 10.16 -7.04
CA ALA A 154 4.13 10.92 -5.87
C ALA A 154 5.30 11.19 -4.91
N ALA A 155 6.12 10.19 -4.61
CA ALA A 155 7.29 10.34 -3.76
C ALA A 155 8.28 11.37 -4.33
N ARG A 156 8.64 11.25 -5.62
CA ARG A 156 9.52 12.23 -6.30
C ARG A 156 8.94 13.63 -6.30
N ALA A 157 7.64 13.77 -6.55
CA ALA A 157 6.96 15.07 -6.56
C ALA A 157 6.95 15.74 -5.17
N MET A 158 7.09 14.95 -4.10
CA MET A 158 7.21 15.44 -2.72
C MET A 158 8.67 15.61 -2.26
N GLY A 159 9.64 15.40 -3.16
CA GLY A 159 11.07 15.53 -2.84
C GLY A 159 11.63 14.40 -1.97
N ILE A 160 10.93 13.25 -1.94
CA ILE A 160 11.40 12.05 -1.23
C ILE A 160 12.41 11.34 -2.15
N ASP A 161 13.61 11.11 -1.63
CA ASP A 161 14.65 10.39 -2.37
C ASP A 161 14.36 8.90 -2.38
N ILE A 162 13.94 8.40 -3.53
CA ILE A 162 13.61 6.97 -3.71
C ILE A 162 14.81 6.14 -4.20
N GLU A 163 15.95 6.76 -4.54
CA GLU A 163 17.14 6.02 -4.98
C GLU A 163 17.86 5.36 -3.80
N ILE A 164 17.68 5.92 -2.60
CA ILE A 164 18.16 5.31 -1.35
C ILE A 164 17.33 4.08 -0.98
N ILE A 165 16.09 4.03 -1.42
CA ILE A 165 15.16 2.92 -1.18
C ILE A 165 15.42 1.87 -2.26
N ALA A 166 16.48 1.10 -2.05
CA ALA A 166 16.81 0.00 -2.95
C ALA A 166 15.71 -1.07 -2.84
N PHE A 167 14.91 -1.18 -3.88
CA PHE A 167 13.99 -2.30 -4.14
C PHE A 167 12.61 -2.27 -3.48
N ARG A 168 11.70 -1.84 -4.15
CA ARG A 168 10.28 -2.15 -4.42
C ARG A 168 9.67 -3.35 -3.67
N ARG A 169 10.11 -3.60 -2.43
CA ARG A 169 9.49 -4.57 -1.53
C ARG A 169 8.31 -3.92 -0.82
N ALA A 170 7.44 -4.71 -0.25
CA ALA A 170 6.21 -4.21 0.38
C ALA A 170 6.51 -3.26 1.55
N HIS A 171 7.56 -3.53 2.31
CA HIS A 171 8.00 -2.69 3.44
C HIS A 171 8.36 -1.26 3.00
N GLU A 172 9.21 -1.13 1.99
CA GLU A 172 9.65 0.17 1.48
C GLU A 172 8.48 0.96 0.90
N ASP A 173 7.58 0.30 0.19
CA ASP A 173 6.41 0.97 -0.36
C ASP A 173 5.42 1.41 0.74
N ALA A 174 5.22 0.60 1.78
CA ALA A 174 4.45 1.01 2.94
C ALA A 174 5.07 2.22 3.66
N TRP A 175 6.41 2.26 3.75
CA TRP A 175 7.13 3.42 4.27
C TRP A 175 6.93 4.65 3.37
N LEU A 176 6.98 4.51 2.03
CA LEU A 176 6.70 5.61 1.10
C LEU A 176 5.29 6.16 1.25
N ILE A 177 4.28 5.32 1.46
CA ILE A 177 2.90 5.76 1.72
C ILE A 177 2.86 6.68 2.94
N ARG A 178 3.53 6.28 4.03
CA ARG A 178 3.67 7.11 5.24
C ARG A 178 4.38 8.43 4.94
N ALA A 179 5.50 8.38 4.24
CA ALA A 179 6.31 9.54 3.91
C ALA A 179 5.53 10.57 3.07
N ILE A 180 4.76 10.10 2.07
CA ILE A 180 3.89 10.95 1.24
C ILE A 180 2.80 11.60 2.09
N LEU A 181 2.14 10.85 2.98
CA LEU A 181 1.10 11.39 3.85
C LEU A 181 1.67 12.48 4.79
N MET A 182 2.85 12.25 5.37
CA MET A 182 3.55 13.25 6.19
C MET A 182 3.91 14.49 5.38
N ALA A 183 4.43 14.33 4.17
CA ALA A 183 4.80 15.44 3.31
C ALA A 183 3.58 16.27 2.87
N ILE A 184 2.42 15.64 2.57
CA ILE A 184 1.16 16.35 2.32
C ILE A 184 0.76 17.19 3.55
N ALA A 185 0.91 16.66 4.75
CA ALA A 185 0.62 17.38 6.01
C ALA A 185 1.59 18.56 6.29
N GLY A 186 2.68 18.67 5.52
CA GLY A 186 3.75 19.66 5.71
C GLY A 186 4.73 19.27 6.82
N TRP A 187 4.82 17.99 7.18
CA TRP A 187 5.77 17.49 8.17
C TRP A 187 7.08 17.06 7.49
N LYS A 188 8.18 17.19 8.23
CA LYS A 188 9.46 16.69 7.74
C LYS A 188 9.47 15.16 7.73
N VAL A 189 9.95 14.60 6.63
CA VAL A 189 10.19 13.17 6.49
C VAL A 189 11.67 12.91 6.81
N TYR A 190 11.91 12.02 7.75
CA TYR A 190 13.25 11.52 8.09
C TYR A 190 13.29 10.03 7.79
N TYR A 191 14.39 9.58 7.20
CA TYR A 191 14.69 8.17 6.93
C TYR A 191 15.25 7.49 8.17
#